data_ad4e90b170a9fa01f2c91303308c05d0
#
_entry.id   ad4e90b170a9fa01f2c91303308c05d0
#
_cell.length_a   1.000
_cell.length_b   1.000
_cell.length_c   1.000
_cell.angle_alpha   90.00
_cell.angle_beta   90.00
_cell.angle_gamma   90.00
#
_symmetry.space_group_name_H-M   'P 1'
#
loop_
_entity.id
_entity.type
_entity.pdbx_description
1 polymer ?
#
loop_
_entity_poly.entity_id
_entity_poly.type
_entity_poly.pdbx_seq_one_letter_code
_entity_poly.pdbx_strand_id
1 'polypeptide(L)'
;TPEGRRVLLLMGPAVLGVSAAQISALINTQLAALLGDGRISWIANGDRLVECRSALLGVALGTVLLPSLAQHHSDDNPAEYAALLDWGLRLAFLLALPAAFALWLLAVPLIATLYQYGKFGIHDVWQTRAALLGYSVGLTALILVKILAPGFYARQQIRTPVKIAFLTVLVTQTLAVILMWPLGHAGLTLATSLGACVNAGLLFWFLRRGGVYVARPGWLAFASRLVVALGVLAAVLYWLAGPADWWLDAGLWAKAGRLTWIVVAGAAAYFGALLLLGFRFADLRR
;
A
#
# COMPACT_ATOMS: atom_id res chain seq x y z
N THR A 1 22.03 -33.65 2.30
CA THR A 1 21.43 -33.81 3.64
C THR A 1 19.91 -33.63 3.57
N PRO A 2 19.10 -34.33 4.34
CA PRO A 2 17.64 -34.22 4.33
C PRO A 2 17.17 -32.79 4.64
N GLU A 3 17.90 -32.04 5.44
CA GLU A 3 17.61 -30.64 5.76
C GLU A 3 17.80 -29.71 4.55
N GLY A 4 18.88 -29.91 3.76
CA GLY A 4 19.13 -29.14 2.56
C GLY A 4 18.02 -29.34 1.50
N ARG A 5 17.49 -30.54 1.37
CA ARG A 5 16.37 -30.84 0.48
C ARG A 5 15.08 -30.14 0.96
N ARG A 6 14.85 -30.08 2.26
CA ARG A 6 13.71 -29.36 2.84
C ARG A 6 13.78 -27.86 2.59
N VAL A 7 14.97 -27.27 2.73
CA VAL A 7 15.21 -25.85 2.44
C VAL A 7 14.95 -25.56 0.97
N LEU A 8 15.48 -26.36 0.04
CA LEU A 8 15.26 -26.20 -1.39
C LEU A 8 13.78 -26.32 -1.77
N LEU A 9 13.05 -27.27 -1.17
CA LEU A 9 11.62 -27.44 -1.41
C LEU A 9 10.78 -26.26 -0.90
N LEU A 10 11.23 -25.58 0.15
CA LEU A 10 10.60 -24.36 0.66
C LEU A 10 11.00 -23.11 -0.13
N MET A 11 12.24 -23.05 -0.61
CA MET A 11 12.73 -21.92 -1.40
C MET A 11 12.13 -21.88 -2.82
N GLY A 12 11.89 -23.03 -3.44
CA GLY A 12 11.33 -23.08 -4.79
C GLY A 12 10.04 -22.27 -4.95
N PRO A 13 8.99 -22.50 -4.14
CA PRO A 13 7.77 -21.70 -4.19
C PRO A 13 8.00 -20.22 -3.88
N ALA A 14 8.90 -19.88 -2.95
CA ALA A 14 9.21 -18.49 -2.62
C ALA A 14 9.88 -17.76 -3.80
N VAL A 15 10.84 -18.39 -4.46
CA VAL A 15 11.49 -17.86 -5.69
C VAL A 15 10.47 -17.67 -6.80
N LEU A 16 9.56 -18.61 -6.99
CA LEU A 16 8.49 -18.49 -7.98
C LEU A 16 7.55 -17.31 -7.65
N GLY A 17 7.21 -17.10 -6.37
CA GLY A 17 6.38 -15.96 -5.95
C GLY A 17 7.02 -14.60 -6.24
N VAL A 18 8.33 -14.47 -5.97
CA VAL A 18 9.09 -13.26 -6.30
C VAL A 18 9.20 -13.08 -7.82
N SER A 19 9.45 -14.16 -8.55
CA SER A 19 9.52 -14.14 -10.02
C SER A 19 8.20 -13.70 -10.66
N ALA A 20 7.05 -14.08 -10.09
CA ALA A 20 5.75 -13.65 -10.58
C ALA A 20 5.60 -12.12 -10.53
N ALA A 21 6.03 -11.47 -9.45
CA ALA A 21 6.00 -10.02 -9.33
C ALA A 21 6.92 -9.33 -10.36
N GLN A 22 8.11 -9.88 -10.61
CA GLN A 22 9.04 -9.36 -11.62
C GLN A 22 8.50 -9.53 -13.04
N ILE A 23 7.87 -10.65 -13.35
CA ILE A 23 7.21 -10.88 -14.64
C ILE A 23 6.09 -9.86 -14.85
N SER A 24 5.28 -9.60 -13.83
CA SER A 24 4.22 -8.59 -13.87
C SER A 24 4.77 -7.19 -14.16
N ALA A 25 5.86 -6.80 -13.50
CA ALA A 25 6.52 -5.52 -13.72
C ALA A 25 7.08 -5.39 -15.16
N LEU A 26 7.68 -6.44 -15.70
CA LEU A 26 8.15 -6.47 -17.08
C LEU A 26 7.00 -6.32 -18.08
N ILE A 27 5.91 -7.03 -17.89
CA ILE A 27 4.74 -6.94 -18.78
C ILE A 27 4.14 -5.53 -18.71
N ASN A 28 4.00 -4.95 -17.52
CA ASN A 28 3.51 -3.58 -17.36
C ASN A 28 4.38 -2.55 -18.07
N THR A 29 5.72 -2.73 -18.02
CA THR A 29 6.66 -1.86 -18.73
C THR A 29 6.49 -1.99 -20.25
N GLN A 30 6.30 -3.19 -20.77
CA GLN A 30 6.05 -3.41 -22.21
C GLN A 30 4.71 -2.79 -22.64
N LEU A 31 3.65 -2.97 -21.85
CA LEU A 31 2.35 -2.37 -22.11
C LEU A 31 2.43 -0.84 -22.09
N ALA A 32 3.17 -0.26 -21.16
CA ALA A 32 3.41 1.18 -21.10
C ALA A 32 4.16 1.70 -22.32
N ALA A 33 5.16 0.95 -22.82
CA ALA A 33 5.89 1.28 -24.04
C ALA A 33 4.98 1.30 -25.28
N LEU A 34 4.02 0.38 -25.37
CA LEU A 34 3.05 0.33 -26.47
C LEU A 34 2.13 1.56 -26.50
N LEU A 35 1.91 2.21 -25.38
CA LEU A 35 1.06 3.40 -25.28
C LEU A 35 1.73 4.69 -25.78
N GLY A 36 3.06 4.72 -25.94
CA GLY A 36 3.83 5.85 -26.46
C GLY A 36 4.85 6.45 -25.48
N ASP A 37 5.59 7.44 -25.95
CA ASP A 37 6.73 8.05 -25.27
C ASP A 37 6.34 8.75 -23.95
N GLY A 38 7.27 8.71 -22.97
CA GLY A 38 7.12 9.37 -21.67
C GLY A 38 6.30 8.58 -20.62
N ARG A 39 5.46 7.67 -21.03
CA ARG A 39 4.51 6.96 -20.13
C ARG A 39 5.20 6.05 -19.12
N ILE A 40 6.28 5.41 -19.52
CA ILE A 40 7.12 4.62 -18.59
C ILE A 40 7.67 5.51 -17.48
N SER A 41 8.15 6.71 -17.81
CA SER A 41 8.68 7.67 -16.85
C SER A 41 7.61 8.15 -15.86
N TRP A 42 6.41 8.45 -16.34
CA TRP A 42 5.31 8.90 -15.48
C TRP A 42 4.84 7.81 -14.52
N ILE A 43 4.73 6.57 -14.99
CA ILE A 43 4.42 5.41 -14.16
C ILE A 43 5.53 5.19 -13.13
N ALA A 44 6.80 5.20 -13.54
CA ALA A 44 7.94 4.97 -12.66
C ALA A 44 8.05 6.03 -11.55
N ASN A 45 7.77 7.29 -11.84
CA ASN A 45 7.77 8.34 -10.83
C ASN A 45 6.61 8.20 -9.84
N GLY A 46 5.42 7.81 -10.32
CA GLY A 46 4.29 7.48 -9.47
C GLY A 46 4.58 6.28 -8.57
N ASP A 47 5.17 5.23 -9.12
CA ASP A 47 5.53 4.00 -8.42
C ASP A 47 6.54 4.26 -7.29
N ARG A 48 7.58 5.04 -7.55
CA ARG A 48 8.57 5.42 -6.52
C ARG A 48 7.95 6.10 -5.30
N LEU A 49 6.95 6.98 -5.52
CA LEU A 49 6.26 7.64 -4.42
C LEU A 49 5.44 6.67 -3.56
N VAL A 50 4.82 5.70 -4.19
CA VAL A 50 4.04 4.66 -3.50
C VAL A 50 4.95 3.65 -2.84
N GLU A 51 6.00 3.21 -3.53
CA GLU A 51 6.95 2.21 -3.03
C GLU A 51 7.69 2.69 -1.79
N CYS A 52 8.16 3.92 -1.76
CA CYS A 52 8.82 4.51 -0.60
C CYS A 52 7.94 4.41 0.66
N ARG A 53 6.66 4.74 0.55
CA ARG A 53 5.73 4.70 1.69
C ARG A 53 5.31 3.29 2.04
N SER A 54 5.05 2.45 1.05
CA SER A 54 4.72 1.05 1.30
C SER A 54 5.89 0.27 1.90
N ALA A 55 7.13 0.63 1.54
CA ALA A 55 8.32 0.05 2.15
C ALA A 55 8.46 0.46 3.61
N LEU A 56 8.37 1.76 3.91
CA LEU A 56 8.49 2.25 5.29
C LEU A 56 7.48 1.61 6.24
N LEU A 57 6.20 1.61 5.85
CA LEU A 57 5.13 1.08 6.69
C LEU A 57 5.06 -0.45 6.66
N GLY A 58 5.11 -1.04 5.48
CA GLY A 58 4.93 -2.48 5.30
C GLY A 58 6.13 -3.29 5.81
N VAL A 59 7.35 -2.85 5.54
CA VAL A 59 8.56 -3.54 6.02
C VAL A 59 8.69 -3.39 7.53
N ALA A 60 8.47 -2.18 8.07
CA ALA A 60 8.54 -1.97 9.52
C ALA A 60 7.53 -2.86 10.26
N LEU A 61 6.29 -2.95 9.78
CA LEU A 61 5.27 -3.81 10.39
C LEU A 61 5.57 -5.31 10.18
N GLY A 62 5.98 -5.70 8.98
CA GLY A 62 6.29 -7.09 8.64
C GLY A 62 7.50 -7.64 9.42
N THR A 63 8.53 -6.85 9.62
CA THR A 63 9.73 -7.25 10.37
C THR A 63 9.47 -7.47 11.85
N VAL A 64 8.49 -6.77 12.43
CA VAL A 64 8.07 -6.98 13.82
C VAL A 64 7.08 -8.15 13.92
N LEU A 65 6.16 -8.26 12.98
CA LEU A 65 5.10 -9.28 13.02
C LEU A 65 5.61 -10.70 12.77
N LEU A 66 6.48 -10.90 11.79
CA LEU A 66 6.90 -12.25 11.40
C LEU A 66 7.58 -13.04 12.52
N PRO A 67 8.58 -12.50 13.25
CA PRO A 67 9.19 -13.21 14.39
C PRO A 67 8.20 -13.48 15.51
N SER A 68 7.34 -12.51 15.83
CA SER A 68 6.35 -12.65 16.91
C SER A 68 5.26 -13.68 16.57
N LEU A 69 4.80 -13.71 15.32
CA LEU A 69 3.87 -14.73 14.84
C LEU A 69 4.50 -16.13 14.85
N ALA A 70 5.77 -16.23 14.44
CA ALA A 70 6.49 -17.50 14.45
C ALA A 70 6.66 -18.05 15.89
N GLN A 71 6.93 -17.19 16.86
CA GLN A 71 7.00 -17.55 18.25
C GLN A 71 5.67 -18.08 18.77
N HIS A 72 4.56 -17.35 18.58
CA HIS A 72 3.24 -17.81 19.02
C HIS A 72 2.77 -19.08 18.32
N HIS A 73 3.19 -19.31 17.09
CA HIS A 73 2.94 -20.57 16.40
C HIS A 73 3.75 -21.72 17.01
N SER A 74 5.02 -21.48 17.35
CA SER A 74 5.89 -22.46 18.02
C SER A 74 5.38 -22.82 19.42
N ASP A 75 4.82 -21.84 20.13
CA ASP A 75 4.28 -22.01 21.48
C ASP A 75 2.84 -22.63 21.47
N ASP A 76 2.33 -22.99 20.30
CA ASP A 76 0.97 -23.54 20.08
C ASP A 76 -0.14 -22.68 20.71
N ASN A 77 -0.02 -21.35 20.53
CA ASN A 77 -0.97 -20.38 21.07
C ASN A 77 -1.77 -19.68 19.94
N PRO A 78 -2.84 -20.34 19.43
CA PRO A 78 -3.61 -19.80 18.31
C PRO A 78 -4.38 -18.52 18.67
N ALA A 79 -4.76 -18.33 19.92
CA ALA A 79 -5.47 -17.13 20.37
C ALA A 79 -4.58 -15.87 20.30
N GLU A 80 -3.34 -15.95 20.77
CA GLU A 80 -2.37 -14.88 20.68
C GLU A 80 -1.91 -14.65 19.24
N TYR A 81 -1.82 -15.68 18.44
CA TYR A 81 -1.53 -15.58 17.02
C TYR A 81 -2.59 -14.76 16.28
N ALA A 82 -3.87 -15.10 16.47
CA ALA A 82 -4.99 -14.35 15.89
C ALA A 82 -5.07 -12.92 16.42
N ALA A 83 -4.78 -12.72 17.70
CA ALA A 83 -4.74 -11.40 18.33
C ALA A 83 -3.64 -10.49 17.72
N LEU A 84 -2.48 -11.04 17.44
CA LEU A 84 -1.38 -10.32 16.85
C LEU A 84 -1.67 -9.95 15.39
N LEU A 85 -2.31 -10.82 14.62
CA LEU A 85 -2.79 -10.51 13.27
C LEU A 85 -3.83 -9.39 13.29
N ASP A 86 -4.79 -9.43 14.21
CA ASP A 86 -5.82 -8.39 14.35
C ASP A 86 -5.20 -7.03 14.70
N TRP A 87 -4.23 -7.02 15.62
CA TRP A 87 -3.45 -5.83 15.94
C TRP A 87 -2.72 -5.28 14.72
N GLY A 88 -2.04 -6.15 13.96
CA GLY A 88 -1.32 -5.77 12.74
C GLY A 88 -2.24 -5.16 11.69
N LEU A 89 -3.44 -5.74 11.48
CA LEU A 89 -4.43 -5.22 10.56
C LEU A 89 -4.95 -3.84 10.98
N ARG A 90 -5.29 -3.65 12.25
CA ARG A 90 -5.72 -2.35 12.78
C ARG A 90 -4.65 -1.29 12.59
N LEU A 91 -3.40 -1.62 12.93
CA LEU A 91 -2.28 -0.70 12.75
C LEU A 91 -2.01 -0.39 11.29
N ALA A 92 -2.17 -1.37 10.39
CA ALA A 92 -2.06 -1.15 8.96
C ALA A 92 -3.09 -0.16 8.44
N PHE A 93 -4.36 -0.35 8.77
CA PHE A 93 -5.41 0.59 8.38
C PHE A 93 -5.19 1.98 8.97
N LEU A 94 -4.78 2.05 10.23
CA LEU A 94 -4.50 3.31 10.91
C LEU A 94 -3.42 4.15 10.23
N LEU A 95 -2.41 3.51 9.65
CA LEU A 95 -1.28 4.18 9.01
C LEU A 95 -1.40 4.25 7.48
N ALA A 96 -1.93 3.21 6.84
CA ALA A 96 -2.00 3.13 5.39
C ALA A 96 -3.09 4.01 4.78
N LEU A 97 -4.26 4.06 5.39
CA LEU A 97 -5.36 4.89 4.87
C LEU A 97 -5.02 6.38 4.85
N PRO A 98 -4.51 7.01 5.93
CA PRO A 98 -4.10 8.41 5.85
C PRO A 98 -2.98 8.65 4.84
N ALA A 99 -2.06 7.71 4.67
CA ALA A 99 -1.01 7.80 3.65
C ALA A 99 -1.59 7.75 2.23
N ALA A 100 -2.56 6.89 1.97
CA ALA A 100 -3.26 6.81 0.68
C ALA A 100 -4.06 8.09 0.38
N PHE A 101 -4.81 8.61 1.36
CA PHE A 101 -5.52 9.88 1.23
C PHE A 101 -4.59 11.05 0.99
N ALA A 102 -3.46 11.11 1.70
CA ALA A 102 -2.46 12.15 1.51
C ALA A 102 -1.85 12.09 0.10
N LEU A 103 -1.53 10.91 -0.41
CA LEU A 103 -1.06 10.74 -1.80
C LEU A 103 -2.09 11.22 -2.81
N TRP A 104 -3.34 10.90 -2.58
CA TRP A 104 -4.43 11.25 -3.49
C TRP A 104 -4.67 12.76 -3.53
N LEU A 105 -4.76 13.40 -2.37
CA LEU A 105 -5.05 14.82 -2.24
C LEU A 105 -3.82 15.71 -2.55
N LEU A 106 -2.63 15.26 -2.18
CA LEU A 106 -1.38 16.00 -2.36
C LEU A 106 -0.60 15.53 -3.59
N ALA A 107 -1.23 14.88 -4.56
CA ALA A 107 -0.54 14.36 -5.74
C ALA A 107 0.21 15.46 -6.51
N VAL A 108 -0.45 16.55 -6.87
CA VAL A 108 0.20 17.70 -7.55
C VAL A 108 1.27 18.35 -6.67
N PRO A 109 1.01 18.73 -5.41
CA PRO A 109 2.03 19.21 -4.50
C PRO A 109 3.28 18.34 -4.40
N LEU A 110 3.10 17.03 -4.26
CA LEU A 110 4.21 16.08 -4.14
C LEU A 110 5.03 15.99 -5.42
N ILE A 111 4.37 15.83 -6.56
CA ILE A 111 5.03 15.67 -7.85
C ILE A 111 5.72 16.96 -8.25
N ALA A 112 5.06 18.11 -8.11
CA ALA A 112 5.63 19.40 -8.43
C ALA A 112 6.84 19.74 -7.53
N THR A 113 6.82 19.34 -6.26
CA THR A 113 7.94 19.58 -5.35
C THR A 113 9.11 18.65 -5.62
N LEU A 114 8.87 17.39 -5.97
CA LEU A 114 9.93 16.37 -6.09
C LEU A 114 10.49 16.21 -7.50
N TYR A 115 9.69 16.44 -8.54
CA TYR A 115 10.05 16.09 -9.91
C TYR A 115 10.00 17.23 -10.92
N GLN A 116 9.33 18.36 -10.65
CA GLN A 116 9.18 19.45 -11.61
C GLN A 116 10.48 20.27 -11.75
N TYR A 117 11.50 19.67 -12.39
CA TYR A 117 12.79 20.32 -12.64
C TYR A 117 13.30 19.96 -14.03
N GLY A 118 14.07 20.89 -14.62
CA GLY A 118 14.70 20.68 -15.92
C GLY A 118 13.70 20.45 -17.03
N LYS A 119 13.72 19.27 -17.63
CA LYS A 119 12.81 18.90 -18.73
C LYS A 119 11.43 18.41 -18.27
N PHE A 120 11.24 18.18 -16.95
CA PHE A 120 9.96 17.72 -16.40
C PHE A 120 9.01 18.91 -16.25
N GLY A 121 8.13 19.06 -17.22
CA GLY A 121 7.21 20.20 -17.32
C GLY A 121 5.87 20.00 -16.62
N ILE A 122 5.00 20.99 -16.74
CA ILE A 122 3.64 20.98 -16.18
C ILE A 122 2.82 19.80 -16.74
N HIS A 123 2.97 19.51 -18.02
CA HIS A 123 2.31 18.34 -18.64
C HIS A 123 2.69 17.03 -17.95
N ASP A 124 3.99 16.85 -17.66
CA ASP A 124 4.49 15.64 -16.99
C ASP A 124 3.96 15.51 -15.56
N VAL A 125 3.78 16.64 -14.86
CA VAL A 125 3.15 16.67 -13.52
C VAL A 125 1.74 16.10 -13.57
N TRP A 126 0.92 16.53 -14.52
CA TRP A 126 -0.45 16.05 -14.64
C TRP A 126 -0.54 14.58 -15.08
N GLN A 127 0.34 14.13 -15.95
CA GLN A 127 0.41 12.74 -16.38
C GLN A 127 0.89 11.82 -15.24
N THR A 128 1.91 12.25 -14.52
CA THR A 128 2.38 11.51 -13.32
C THR A 128 1.33 11.48 -12.22
N ARG A 129 0.56 12.57 -12.05
CA ARG A 129 -0.59 12.60 -11.15
C ARG A 129 -1.62 11.52 -11.50
N ALA A 130 -1.97 11.37 -12.77
CA ALA A 130 -2.92 10.34 -13.18
C ALA A 130 -2.43 8.92 -12.82
N ALA A 131 -1.14 8.64 -13.04
CA ALA A 131 -0.52 7.39 -12.60
C ALA A 131 -0.54 7.22 -11.07
N LEU A 132 -0.20 8.26 -10.33
CA LEU A 132 -0.17 8.24 -8.86
C LEU A 132 -1.56 8.03 -8.26
N LEU A 133 -2.59 8.63 -8.81
CA LEU A 133 -3.98 8.41 -8.38
C LEU A 133 -4.39 6.93 -8.57
N GLY A 134 -4.00 6.32 -9.68
CA GLY A 134 -4.22 4.89 -9.91
C GLY A 134 -3.54 4.03 -8.84
N TYR A 135 -2.28 4.31 -8.51
CA TYR A 135 -1.55 3.58 -7.48
C TYR A 135 -2.06 3.82 -6.06
N SER A 136 -2.53 5.03 -5.75
CA SER A 136 -2.96 5.37 -4.39
C SER A 136 -4.15 4.53 -3.91
N VAL A 137 -5.01 4.08 -4.83
CA VAL A 137 -6.12 3.16 -4.55
C VAL A 137 -5.63 1.85 -3.94
N GLY A 138 -4.49 1.33 -4.41
CA GLY A 138 -3.93 0.06 -3.97
C GLY A 138 -2.93 0.15 -2.82
N LEU A 139 -2.53 1.34 -2.39
CA LEU A 139 -1.49 1.49 -1.36
C LEU A 139 -1.83 0.75 -0.07
N THR A 140 -3.06 0.89 0.41
CA THR A 140 -3.53 0.19 1.61
C THR A 140 -3.47 -1.32 1.43
N ALA A 141 -3.91 -1.82 0.27
CA ALA A 141 -3.86 -3.24 -0.05
C ALA A 141 -2.42 -3.77 -0.12
N LEU A 142 -1.49 -3.01 -0.70
CA LEU A 142 -0.06 -3.36 -0.73
C LEU A 142 0.53 -3.51 0.68
N ILE A 143 0.15 -2.62 1.60
CA ILE A 143 0.59 -2.69 2.99
C ILE A 143 -0.06 -3.88 3.70
N LEU A 144 -1.35 -4.12 3.47
CA LEU A 144 -2.06 -5.28 4.03
C LEU A 144 -1.45 -6.62 3.59
N VAL A 145 -1.03 -6.75 2.34
CA VAL A 145 -0.32 -7.95 1.86
C VAL A 145 0.95 -8.21 2.67
N LYS A 146 1.71 -7.15 3.00
CA LYS A 146 2.94 -7.27 3.79
C LYS A 146 2.69 -7.69 5.25
N ILE A 147 1.47 -7.59 5.72
CA ILE A 147 1.05 -8.05 7.06
C ILE A 147 0.41 -9.43 7.00
N LEU A 148 -0.44 -9.68 6.01
CA LEU A 148 -1.15 -10.94 5.87
C LEU A 148 -0.25 -12.10 5.39
N ALA A 149 0.72 -11.83 4.51
CA ALA A 149 1.64 -12.84 4.02
C ALA A 149 2.50 -13.45 5.15
N PRO A 150 3.07 -12.69 6.10
CA PRO A 150 3.70 -13.26 7.29
C PRO A 150 2.82 -14.20 8.09
N GLY A 151 1.50 -14.01 8.10
CA GLY A 151 0.54 -14.91 8.74
C GLY A 151 0.55 -16.33 8.16
N PHE A 152 0.94 -16.51 6.89
CA PHE A 152 1.19 -17.81 6.28
C PHE A 152 2.62 -18.28 6.47
N TYR A 153 3.60 -17.38 6.31
CA TYR A 153 5.03 -17.72 6.37
C TYR A 153 5.44 -18.20 7.75
N ALA A 154 4.95 -17.56 8.82
CA ALA A 154 5.20 -17.98 10.19
C ALA A 154 4.72 -19.43 10.47
N ARG A 155 3.70 -19.89 9.75
CA ARG A 155 3.17 -21.26 9.81
C ARG A 155 3.80 -22.21 8.76
N GLN A 156 4.85 -21.77 8.07
CA GLN A 156 5.51 -22.51 6.98
C GLN A 156 4.56 -22.88 5.82
N GLN A 157 3.47 -22.18 5.66
CA GLN A 157 2.49 -22.38 4.59
C GLN A 157 2.79 -21.48 3.39
N ILE A 158 3.86 -21.74 2.67
CA ILE A 158 4.33 -20.90 1.55
C ILE A 158 3.50 -21.10 0.28
N ARG A 159 2.91 -22.29 0.10
CA ARG A 159 2.18 -22.64 -1.13
C ARG A 159 0.97 -21.75 -1.41
N THR A 160 0.21 -21.41 -0.37
CA THR A 160 -1.01 -20.59 -0.52
C THR A 160 -0.71 -19.16 -0.98
N PRO A 161 0.19 -18.40 -0.34
CA PRO A 161 0.58 -17.08 -0.84
C PRO A 161 1.12 -17.09 -2.26
N VAL A 162 1.91 -18.11 -2.63
CA VAL A 162 2.46 -18.23 -4.00
C VAL A 162 1.36 -18.45 -5.03
N LYS A 163 0.39 -19.32 -4.77
CA LYS A 163 -0.76 -19.52 -5.66
C LYS A 163 -1.57 -18.24 -5.82
N ILE A 164 -1.79 -17.53 -4.72
CA ILE A 164 -2.50 -16.23 -4.73
C ILE A 164 -1.69 -15.21 -5.54
N ALA A 165 -0.37 -15.17 -5.41
CA ALA A 165 0.49 -14.27 -6.17
C ALA A 165 0.37 -14.53 -7.69
N PHE A 166 0.39 -15.77 -8.14
CA PHE A 166 0.19 -16.11 -9.55
C PHE A 166 -1.20 -15.72 -10.06
N LEU A 167 -2.24 -16.00 -9.28
CA LEU A 167 -3.60 -15.57 -9.64
C LEU A 167 -3.70 -14.04 -9.71
N THR A 168 -3.04 -13.34 -8.78
CA THR A 168 -2.97 -11.87 -8.77
C THR A 168 -2.29 -11.34 -10.03
N VAL A 169 -1.19 -11.94 -10.47
CA VAL A 169 -0.53 -11.56 -11.72
C VAL A 169 -1.48 -11.71 -12.90
N LEU A 170 -2.17 -12.84 -12.99
CA LEU A 170 -3.14 -13.08 -14.07
C LEU A 170 -4.26 -12.05 -14.08
N VAL A 171 -4.86 -11.76 -12.93
CA VAL A 171 -5.91 -10.74 -12.78
C VAL A 171 -5.37 -9.35 -13.13
N THR A 172 -4.20 -8.99 -12.62
CA THR A 172 -3.57 -7.69 -12.87
C THR A 172 -3.32 -7.48 -14.36
N GLN A 173 -2.74 -8.47 -15.05
CA GLN A 173 -2.44 -8.34 -16.47
C GLN A 173 -3.72 -8.28 -17.32
N THR A 174 -4.73 -9.05 -16.97
CA THR A 174 -6.05 -8.99 -17.66
C THR A 174 -6.67 -7.60 -17.49
N LEU A 175 -6.69 -7.07 -16.27
CA LEU A 175 -7.19 -5.71 -16.00
C LEU A 175 -6.32 -4.64 -16.69
N ALA A 176 -5.00 -4.81 -16.73
CA ALA A 176 -4.10 -3.88 -17.40
C ALA A 176 -4.45 -3.76 -18.89
N VAL A 177 -4.63 -4.87 -19.58
CA VAL A 177 -5.01 -4.87 -20.99
C VAL A 177 -6.39 -4.23 -21.21
N ILE A 178 -7.35 -4.48 -20.33
CA ILE A 178 -8.70 -3.90 -20.44
C ILE A 178 -8.67 -2.39 -20.15
N LEU A 179 -7.99 -1.96 -19.09
CA LEU A 179 -8.03 -0.58 -18.63
C LEU A 179 -7.06 0.35 -19.38
N MET A 180 -6.03 -0.19 -20.05
CA MET A 180 -5.10 0.64 -20.82
C MET A 180 -5.77 1.38 -21.98
N TRP A 181 -6.80 0.83 -22.57
CA TRP A 181 -7.50 1.45 -23.69
C TRP A 181 -8.28 2.72 -23.28
N PRO A 182 -9.16 2.71 -22.27
CA PRO A 182 -9.89 3.90 -21.87
C PRO A 182 -9.06 4.88 -21.01
N LEU A 183 -8.10 4.40 -20.19
CA LEU A 183 -7.40 5.20 -19.20
C LEU A 183 -5.90 5.41 -19.50
N GLY A 184 -5.40 4.81 -20.58
CA GLY A 184 -3.98 4.90 -20.92
C GLY A 184 -3.07 4.35 -19.81
N HIS A 185 -2.00 5.06 -19.50
CA HIS A 185 -1.04 4.66 -18.47
C HIS A 185 -1.63 4.65 -17.05
N ALA A 186 -2.64 5.48 -16.76
CA ALA A 186 -3.38 5.43 -15.49
C ALA A 186 -4.16 4.13 -15.33
N GLY A 187 -4.59 3.51 -16.43
CA GLY A 187 -5.22 2.19 -16.43
C GLY A 187 -4.29 1.08 -15.98
N LEU A 188 -3.00 1.14 -16.34
CA LEU A 188 -1.98 0.18 -15.91
C LEU A 188 -1.73 0.27 -14.40
N THR A 189 -1.64 1.48 -13.87
CA THR A 189 -1.43 1.70 -12.43
C THR A 189 -2.65 1.31 -11.61
N LEU A 190 -3.85 1.59 -12.10
CA LEU A 190 -5.10 1.18 -11.48
C LEU A 190 -5.25 -0.35 -11.50
N ALA A 191 -4.89 -1.02 -12.59
CA ALA A 191 -4.89 -2.48 -12.68
C ALA A 191 -3.96 -3.12 -11.63
N THR A 192 -2.78 -2.55 -11.42
CA THR A 192 -1.84 -2.98 -10.37
C THR A 192 -2.45 -2.83 -8.98
N SER A 193 -3.12 -1.72 -8.72
CA SER A 193 -3.83 -1.46 -7.46
C SER A 193 -4.97 -2.44 -7.22
N LEU A 194 -5.79 -2.69 -8.21
CA LEU A 194 -6.89 -3.67 -8.11
C LEU A 194 -6.35 -5.09 -7.92
N GLY A 195 -5.25 -5.43 -8.58
CA GLY A 195 -4.53 -6.69 -8.34
C GLY A 195 -4.06 -6.82 -6.89
N ALA A 196 -3.49 -5.76 -6.32
CA ALA A 196 -3.10 -5.73 -4.91
C ALA A 196 -4.31 -5.91 -3.97
N CYS A 197 -5.46 -5.32 -4.30
CA CYS A 197 -6.71 -5.51 -3.54
C CYS A 197 -7.19 -6.97 -3.59
N VAL A 198 -7.10 -7.61 -4.76
CA VAL A 198 -7.43 -9.02 -4.91
C VAL A 198 -6.48 -9.90 -4.10
N ASN A 199 -5.18 -9.61 -4.15
CA ASN A 199 -4.17 -10.32 -3.37
C ASN A 199 -4.43 -10.22 -1.87
N ALA A 200 -4.60 -9.01 -1.34
CA ALA A 200 -4.91 -8.78 0.07
C ALA A 200 -6.22 -9.45 0.48
N GLY A 201 -7.26 -9.33 -0.34
CA GLY A 201 -8.56 -9.93 -0.10
C GLY A 201 -8.52 -11.46 -0.03
N LEU A 202 -7.78 -12.10 -0.95
CA LEU A 202 -7.62 -13.56 -0.95
C LEU A 202 -6.79 -14.05 0.23
N LEU A 203 -5.69 -13.37 0.56
CA LEU A 203 -4.89 -13.69 1.74
C LEU A 203 -5.74 -13.62 3.01
N PHE A 204 -6.50 -12.54 3.15
CA PHE A 204 -7.41 -12.36 4.29
C PHE A 204 -8.49 -13.44 4.35
N TRP A 205 -9.12 -13.73 3.21
CA TRP A 205 -10.19 -14.72 3.13
C TRP A 205 -9.70 -16.13 3.52
N PHE A 206 -8.53 -16.53 3.02
CA PHE A 206 -7.95 -17.83 3.37
C PHE A 206 -7.54 -17.92 4.83
N LEU A 207 -6.97 -16.85 5.42
CA LEU A 207 -6.64 -16.81 6.85
C LEU A 207 -7.91 -16.90 7.72
N ARG A 208 -8.96 -16.20 7.33
CA ARG A 208 -10.23 -16.24 8.05
C ARG A 208 -10.93 -17.58 7.92
N ARG A 209 -11.01 -18.14 6.72
CA ARG A 209 -11.64 -19.43 6.47
C ARG A 209 -10.90 -20.59 7.16
N GLY A 210 -9.59 -20.51 7.25
CA GLY A 210 -8.76 -21.49 7.95
C GLY A 210 -8.80 -21.37 9.47
N GLY A 211 -9.57 -20.45 10.03
CA GLY A 211 -9.66 -20.21 11.48
C GLY A 211 -8.40 -19.61 12.11
N VAL A 212 -7.44 -19.18 11.29
CA VAL A 212 -6.18 -18.56 11.75
C VAL A 212 -6.41 -17.13 12.21
N TYR A 213 -7.24 -16.40 11.48
CA TYR A 213 -7.66 -15.06 11.85
C TYR A 213 -9.08 -15.08 12.40
N VAL A 214 -9.22 -14.51 13.59
CA VAL A 214 -10.52 -14.27 14.24
C VAL A 214 -10.57 -12.77 14.58
N ALA A 215 -11.59 -12.10 14.03
CA ALA A 215 -11.77 -10.67 14.30
C ALA A 215 -12.12 -10.44 15.78
N ARG A 216 -11.36 -9.58 16.44
CA ARG A 216 -11.66 -9.13 17.80
C ARG A 216 -12.83 -8.14 17.79
N PRO A 217 -13.61 -8.05 18.88
CA PRO A 217 -14.67 -7.05 18.99
C PRO A 217 -14.09 -5.61 18.91
N GLY A 218 -14.95 -4.66 18.53
CA GLY A 218 -14.60 -3.25 18.47
C GLY A 218 -14.20 -2.74 17.07
N TRP A 219 -14.23 -3.56 16.03
CA TRP A 219 -13.92 -3.12 14.67
C TRP A 219 -14.85 -2.01 14.17
N LEU A 220 -16.13 -2.05 14.52
CA LEU A 220 -17.08 -1.02 14.09
C LEU A 220 -16.75 0.34 14.74
N ALA A 221 -16.43 0.35 16.03
CA ALA A 221 -16.01 1.56 16.73
C ALA A 221 -14.67 2.08 16.19
N PHE A 222 -13.72 1.19 15.91
CA PHE A 222 -12.46 1.53 15.29
C PHE A 222 -12.66 2.14 13.90
N ALA A 223 -13.46 1.50 13.05
CA ALA A 223 -13.75 1.98 11.69
C ALA A 223 -14.46 3.36 11.70
N SER A 224 -15.42 3.55 12.58
CA SER A 224 -16.12 4.85 12.70
C SER A 224 -15.18 5.99 13.11
N ARG A 225 -14.33 5.76 14.10
CA ARG A 225 -13.30 6.72 14.53
C ARG A 225 -12.30 7.01 13.41
N LEU A 226 -11.89 5.98 12.70
CA LEU A 226 -10.96 6.09 11.57
C LEU A 226 -11.56 6.90 10.43
N VAL A 227 -12.82 6.66 10.06
CA VAL A 227 -13.52 7.41 9.01
C VAL A 227 -13.63 8.90 9.38
N VAL A 228 -13.98 9.22 10.61
CA VAL A 228 -14.05 10.63 11.07
C VAL A 228 -12.67 11.28 11.02
N ALA A 229 -11.64 10.61 11.51
CA ALA A 229 -10.26 11.12 11.47
C ALA A 229 -9.74 11.31 10.04
N LEU A 230 -10.05 10.40 9.11
CA LEU A 230 -9.74 10.56 7.70
C LEU A 230 -10.49 11.72 7.06
N GLY A 231 -11.73 11.95 7.44
CA GLY A 231 -12.51 13.12 7.00
C GLY A 231 -11.87 14.43 7.45
N VAL A 232 -11.41 14.51 8.70
CA VAL A 232 -10.68 15.66 9.24
C VAL A 232 -9.36 15.86 8.48
N LEU A 233 -8.60 14.77 8.28
CA LEU A 233 -7.36 14.82 7.50
C LEU A 233 -7.61 15.34 6.09
N ALA A 234 -8.59 14.78 5.39
CA ALA A 234 -8.93 15.19 4.03
C ALA A 234 -9.31 16.67 3.95
N ALA A 235 -10.12 17.16 4.90
CA ALA A 235 -10.49 18.56 4.98
C ALA A 235 -9.27 19.46 5.18
N VAL A 236 -8.41 19.13 6.14
CA VAL A 236 -7.18 19.91 6.43
C VAL A 236 -6.25 19.93 5.22
N LEU A 237 -5.99 18.79 4.59
CA LEU A 237 -5.13 18.71 3.42
C LEU A 237 -5.69 19.49 2.23
N TYR A 238 -7.00 19.38 1.99
CA TYR A 238 -7.65 20.09 0.89
C TYR A 238 -7.58 21.62 1.08
N TRP A 239 -7.87 22.11 2.28
CA TRP A 239 -7.84 23.55 2.58
C TRP A 239 -6.42 24.12 2.53
N LEU A 240 -5.44 23.42 3.09
CA LEU A 240 -4.06 23.92 3.14
C LEU A 240 -3.32 23.76 1.81
N ALA A 241 -3.66 22.77 0.99
CA ALA A 241 -3.06 22.59 -0.32
C ALA A 241 -3.34 23.78 -1.25
N GLY A 242 -4.58 24.28 -1.24
CA GLY A 242 -4.99 25.38 -2.10
C GLY A 242 -4.98 25.03 -3.59
N PRO A 243 -4.92 26.05 -4.49
CA PRO A 243 -4.98 25.83 -5.93
C PRO A 243 -3.70 25.18 -6.45
N ALA A 244 -3.86 24.34 -7.49
CA ALA A 244 -2.75 23.62 -8.12
C ALA A 244 -1.74 24.57 -8.79
N ASP A 245 -2.22 25.68 -9.36
CA ASP A 245 -1.41 26.65 -10.10
C ASP A 245 -0.25 27.20 -9.24
N TRP A 246 -0.53 27.46 -7.97
CA TRP A 246 0.52 27.91 -7.06
C TRP A 246 1.68 26.90 -6.96
N TRP A 247 1.37 25.60 -6.96
CA TRP A 247 2.37 24.55 -6.88
C TRP A 247 3.18 24.39 -8.17
N LEU A 248 2.60 24.74 -9.30
CA LEU A 248 3.27 24.67 -10.59
C LEU A 248 4.24 25.85 -10.82
N ASP A 249 3.93 27.02 -10.25
CA ASP A 249 4.67 28.26 -10.49
C ASP A 249 5.66 28.63 -9.37
N ALA A 250 5.45 28.12 -8.14
CA ALA A 250 6.30 28.48 -7.00
C ALA A 250 7.72 27.91 -7.10
N GLY A 251 8.65 28.54 -6.42
CA GLY A 251 10.03 28.07 -6.30
C GLY A 251 10.16 26.86 -5.37
N LEU A 252 11.26 26.09 -5.54
CA LEU A 252 11.53 24.84 -4.81
C LEU A 252 11.36 24.98 -3.29
N TRP A 253 12.02 25.95 -2.69
CA TRP A 253 12.03 26.13 -1.24
C TRP A 253 10.65 26.50 -0.68
N ALA A 254 9.88 27.27 -1.44
CA ALA A 254 8.51 27.62 -1.09
C ALA A 254 7.59 26.38 -1.14
N LYS A 255 7.73 25.57 -2.19
CA LYS A 255 7.01 24.27 -2.32
C LYS A 255 7.37 23.33 -1.18
N ALA A 256 8.66 23.13 -0.93
CA ALA A 256 9.15 22.24 0.12
C ALA A 256 8.67 22.66 1.52
N GLY A 257 8.78 23.94 1.85
CA GLY A 257 8.34 24.48 3.12
C GLY A 257 6.84 24.33 3.32
N ARG A 258 6.05 24.70 2.31
CA ARG A 258 4.59 24.56 2.38
C ARG A 258 4.15 23.09 2.45
N LEU A 259 4.76 22.22 1.65
CA LEU A 259 4.45 20.78 1.67
C LEU A 259 4.74 20.16 3.04
N THR A 260 5.90 20.47 3.63
CA THR A 260 6.27 20.00 4.98
C THR A 260 5.26 20.48 6.02
N TRP A 261 4.89 21.76 5.96
CA TRP A 261 3.86 22.31 6.84
C TRP A 261 2.52 21.59 6.72
N ILE A 262 2.06 21.36 5.49
CA ILE A 262 0.79 20.68 5.21
C ILE A 262 0.80 19.25 5.74
N VAL A 263 1.89 18.51 5.50
CA VAL A 263 2.04 17.12 5.97
C VAL A 263 2.04 17.06 7.50
N VAL A 264 2.78 17.95 8.15
CA VAL A 264 2.82 18.02 9.63
C VAL A 264 1.47 18.40 10.21
N ALA A 265 0.82 19.43 9.65
CA ALA A 265 -0.51 19.86 10.08
C ALA A 265 -1.57 18.77 9.85
N GLY A 266 -1.53 18.08 8.72
CA GLY A 266 -2.40 16.95 8.42
C GLY A 266 -2.21 15.79 9.39
N ALA A 267 -0.97 15.40 9.67
CA ALA A 267 -0.66 14.36 10.65
C ALA A 267 -1.14 14.76 12.05
N ALA A 268 -0.88 15.98 12.48
CA ALA A 268 -1.34 16.49 13.77
C ALA A 268 -2.88 16.51 13.88
N ALA A 269 -3.58 16.92 12.83
CA ALA A 269 -5.03 16.91 12.78
C ALA A 269 -5.60 15.48 12.81
N TYR A 270 -5.00 14.55 12.09
CA TYR A 270 -5.42 13.16 12.05
C TYR A 270 -5.27 12.48 13.41
N PHE A 271 -4.08 12.53 13.99
CA PHE A 271 -3.83 11.94 15.31
C PHE A 271 -4.57 12.69 16.43
N GLY A 272 -4.69 14.00 16.33
CA GLY A 272 -5.49 14.81 17.24
C GLY A 272 -6.96 14.43 17.22
N ALA A 273 -7.54 14.22 16.05
CA ALA A 273 -8.92 13.75 15.91
C ALA A 273 -9.11 12.35 16.50
N LEU A 274 -8.17 11.42 16.28
CA LEU A 274 -8.22 10.10 16.90
C LEU A 274 -8.19 10.17 18.43
N LEU A 275 -7.32 11.00 19.01
CA LEU A 275 -7.24 11.19 20.46
C LEU A 275 -8.52 11.79 21.03
N LEU A 276 -9.10 12.79 20.37
CA LEU A 276 -10.37 13.42 20.77
C LEU A 276 -11.55 12.45 20.69
N LEU A 277 -11.52 11.49 19.76
CA LEU A 277 -12.51 10.42 19.64
C LEU A 277 -12.31 9.29 20.67
N GLY A 278 -11.35 9.45 21.57
CA GLY A 278 -11.06 8.49 22.63
C GLY A 278 -10.28 7.26 22.18
N PHE A 279 -9.61 7.33 21.04
CA PHE A 279 -8.68 6.29 20.59
C PHE A 279 -7.41 6.34 21.43
N ARG A 280 -7.06 5.21 22.06
CA ARG A 280 -5.79 5.03 22.76
C ARG A 280 -4.96 3.97 22.07
N PHE A 281 -3.66 4.18 21.91
CA PHE A 281 -2.77 3.17 21.37
C PHE A 281 -2.78 1.84 22.16
N ALA A 282 -3.13 1.92 23.45
CA ALA A 282 -3.38 0.74 24.28
C ALA A 282 -4.59 -0.09 23.81
N ASP A 283 -5.56 0.53 23.12
CA ASP A 283 -6.74 -0.17 22.58
C ASP A 283 -6.40 -1.07 21.39
N LEU A 284 -5.25 -0.87 20.75
CA LEU A 284 -4.72 -1.76 19.72
C LEU A 284 -4.22 -3.10 20.33
N ARG A 285 -3.83 -3.10 21.59
CA ARG A 285 -3.33 -4.30 22.29
C ARG A 285 -4.41 -5.13 22.97
N ARG A 286 -5.60 -4.57 23.14
CA ARG A 286 -6.76 -5.25 23.72
C ARG A 286 -7.68 -5.74 22.60
#